data_bc9947a88ade09eb9b6d6f5612a85d91
#
_entry.id   bc9947a88ade09eb9b6d6f5612a85d91
#
_cell.length_a   1.000
_cell.length_b   1.000
_cell.length_c   1.000
_cell.angle_alpha   90.00
_cell.angle_beta   90.00
_cell.angle_gamma   90.00
#
_symmetry.space_group_name_H-M   'P 1'
#
loop_
_entity.id
_entity.type
_entity.pdbx_description
1 polymer ?
#
loop_
_entity_poly.entity_id
_entity_poly.type
_entity_poly.pdbx_seq_one_letter_code
_entity_poly.pdbx_strand_id
1 'polypeptide(L)'
;MKTTLVSTLLGMVLVFAIACSSDASRAKTIANDASATPPAAADRQSKLDPQMKAVLDELASLGGKPIESLPPEEARKQPAPADAVKSLMKKKGMSTEPEPVGKTEDRKIGSNPARVYWPKEGKKPYPLVVYYHGGGWVIADINVYDATPRAIADQAGAIVISAEYRHAPEHKFPSAHDDAFAAYKWALANAKSLGGDPKKVAVMGESAGGNMAAAVSMMAREQKVQMPIYQALVYPVGQCGRYDSKSYNENAMAKPLNKAMMEYFCKNYVSKPEDQDNPHLSIVKAKDLKGLPAATVITDEIDPLMSEGKQYADMLKDAGVNVEYKNYDGVTHEFFGMGTVVDKAKDAEAKVASDLRSAFSK
;
A
#
# COMPACT_ATOMS: atom_id res chain seq x y z
N MET A 1 35.06 -6.30 -69.57
CA MET A 1 36.53 -5.99 -69.60
C MET A 1 37.04 -5.97 -68.16
N LYS A 2 37.98 -6.84 -67.92
CA LYS A 2 39.10 -6.77 -66.90
C LYS A 2 38.67 -6.71 -65.44
N THR A 3 39.15 -7.42 -64.52
CA THR A 3 40.07 -8.57 -64.37
C THR A 3 40.23 -8.79 -62.87
N THR A 4 40.02 -9.99 -62.42
CA THR A 4 40.66 -10.78 -61.40
C THR A 4 41.75 -10.09 -60.52
N LEU A 5 41.72 -10.31 -59.19
CA LEU A 5 42.91 -10.89 -58.51
C LEU A 5 42.50 -11.63 -57.23
N VAL A 6 42.86 -12.87 -57.22
CA VAL A 6 42.93 -13.84 -56.10
C VAL A 6 44.21 -13.56 -55.34
N SER A 7 44.22 -13.62 -54.02
CA SER A 7 45.44 -13.83 -53.25
C SER A 7 45.15 -14.71 -52.08
N THR A 8 45.59 -15.91 -52.20
CA THR A 8 45.77 -16.98 -51.20
C THR A 8 46.96 -16.63 -50.29
N LEU A 9 46.79 -16.76 -48.97
CA LEU A 9 47.97 -16.98 -48.11
C LEU A 9 47.62 -18.06 -47.07
N LEU A 10 48.46 -19.06 -47.18
CA LEU A 10 48.62 -20.27 -46.39
C LEU A 10 49.37 -19.92 -45.10
N GLY A 11 49.03 -20.53 -43.95
CA GLY A 11 49.96 -20.43 -42.88
C GLY A 11 49.53 -20.93 -41.50
N MET A 12 49.80 -22.20 -41.28
CA MET A 12 50.39 -22.73 -40.03
C MET A 12 49.47 -23.07 -38.87
N VAL A 13 49.12 -24.33 -38.80
CA VAL A 13 48.60 -25.05 -37.63
C VAL A 13 49.76 -25.25 -36.63
N LEU A 14 49.62 -24.79 -35.42
CA LEU A 14 50.48 -25.17 -34.30
C LEU A 14 49.63 -25.94 -33.29
N VAL A 15 49.91 -27.26 -33.29
CA VAL A 15 49.36 -28.23 -32.30
C VAL A 15 50.19 -28.07 -31.02
N PHE A 16 49.58 -27.64 -29.92
CA PHE A 16 50.13 -27.84 -28.59
C PHE A 16 49.36 -28.93 -27.89
N ALA A 17 49.96 -30.07 -27.74
CA ALA A 17 49.49 -31.13 -26.84
C ALA A 17 49.94 -30.74 -25.41
N ILE A 18 48.98 -30.54 -24.52
CA ILE A 18 49.23 -30.49 -23.08
C ILE A 18 48.51 -31.69 -22.44
N ALA A 19 49.33 -32.40 -21.69
CA ALA A 19 49.03 -33.67 -21.04
C ALA A 19 47.87 -33.61 -20.05
N CYS A 20 47.01 -34.64 -20.09
CA CYS A 20 46.11 -35.04 -19.03
C CYS A 20 46.92 -35.43 -17.78
N SER A 21 46.77 -34.73 -16.68
CA SER A 21 46.99 -35.30 -15.35
C SER A 21 45.67 -35.37 -14.64
N SER A 22 45.25 -36.61 -14.39
CA SER A 22 44.12 -36.99 -13.56
C SER A 22 44.36 -36.57 -12.11
N ASP A 23 43.49 -35.67 -11.59
CA ASP A 23 43.32 -35.53 -10.16
C ASP A 23 41.80 -35.71 -9.82
N ALA A 24 41.47 -36.96 -9.58
CA ALA A 24 40.19 -37.37 -9.05
C ALA A 24 40.29 -37.35 -7.52
N SER A 25 39.90 -36.23 -6.88
CA SER A 25 39.53 -36.27 -5.45
C SER A 25 39.25 -34.83 -4.96
N ARG A 26 38.00 -34.42 -5.08
CA ARG A 26 37.32 -33.51 -4.11
C ARG A 26 35.90 -33.14 -4.56
N ALA A 27 35.06 -34.15 -4.75
CA ALA A 27 33.62 -33.91 -4.66
C ALA A 27 33.25 -33.71 -3.19
N LYS A 28 33.38 -32.51 -2.67
CA LYS A 28 32.74 -32.11 -1.42
C LYS A 28 31.28 -31.91 -1.70
N THR A 29 30.48 -32.78 -1.15
CA THR A 29 29.05 -32.72 -0.97
C THR A 29 28.65 -31.35 -0.43
N ILE A 30 28.11 -30.47 -1.28
CA ILE A 30 27.40 -29.29 -0.83
C ILE A 30 26.02 -29.81 -0.45
N ALA A 31 25.83 -30.14 0.83
CA ALA A 31 24.51 -30.29 1.39
C ALA A 31 23.84 -28.91 1.30
N ASN A 32 22.79 -28.83 0.49
CA ASN A 32 21.89 -27.70 0.47
C ASN A 32 21.22 -27.59 1.84
N ASP A 33 21.73 -26.76 2.70
CA ASP A 33 21.05 -26.32 3.91
C ASP A 33 20.02 -25.26 3.50
N ALA A 34 18.85 -25.73 3.10
CA ALA A 34 17.73 -24.91 2.64
C ALA A 34 16.99 -24.20 3.80
N SER A 35 17.56 -24.21 5.02
CA SER A 35 16.94 -23.62 6.21
C SER A 35 17.62 -22.36 6.76
N ALA A 36 18.70 -21.90 6.17
CA ALA A 36 19.35 -20.67 6.61
C ALA A 36 18.63 -19.43 6.06
N THR A 37 17.82 -18.79 6.88
CA THR A 37 17.28 -17.45 6.62
C THR A 37 18.44 -16.49 6.31
N PRO A 38 18.38 -15.67 5.25
CA PRO A 38 19.45 -14.71 4.96
C PRO A 38 19.71 -13.82 6.18
N PRO A 39 20.99 -13.48 6.49
CA PRO A 39 21.35 -12.71 7.68
C PRO A 39 20.57 -11.40 7.87
N ALA A 40 20.22 -10.73 6.76
CA ALA A 40 19.41 -9.51 6.78
C ALA A 40 17.96 -9.71 7.27
N ALA A 41 17.35 -10.88 7.01
CA ALA A 41 15.98 -11.18 7.45
C ALA A 41 15.92 -11.54 8.94
N ALA A 42 16.96 -12.19 9.47
CA ALA A 42 17.07 -12.49 10.91
C ALA A 42 17.27 -11.22 11.75
N ASP A 43 18.05 -10.25 11.25
CA ASP A 43 18.28 -8.95 11.91
C ASP A 43 16.99 -8.11 11.98
N ARG A 44 16.15 -8.18 10.97
CA ARG A 44 14.87 -7.43 10.92
C ARG A 44 13.81 -7.96 11.88
N GLN A 45 13.73 -9.27 12.08
CA GLN A 45 12.82 -9.86 13.07
C GLN A 45 13.17 -9.44 14.50
N SER A 46 14.44 -9.17 14.81
CA SER A 46 14.88 -8.67 16.11
C SER A 46 14.43 -7.24 16.41
N LYS A 47 14.07 -6.48 15.37
CA LYS A 47 13.59 -5.09 15.47
C LYS A 47 12.07 -4.96 15.63
N LEU A 48 11.32 -6.05 15.49
CA LEU A 48 9.87 -6.03 15.64
C LEU A 48 9.45 -5.51 17.01
N ASP A 49 8.55 -4.56 17.00
CA ASP A 49 7.82 -4.17 18.21
C ASP A 49 7.09 -5.38 18.80
N PRO A 50 7.14 -5.60 20.11
CA PRO A 50 6.54 -6.78 20.74
C PRO A 50 5.03 -6.92 20.48
N GLN A 51 4.29 -5.80 20.41
CA GLN A 51 2.86 -5.83 20.11
C GLN A 51 2.62 -6.19 18.63
N MET A 52 3.43 -5.63 17.72
CA MET A 52 3.37 -5.99 16.30
C MET A 52 3.72 -7.46 16.07
N LYS A 53 4.77 -7.96 16.77
CA LYS A 53 5.13 -9.38 16.72
C LYS A 53 3.98 -10.27 17.17
N ALA A 54 3.27 -9.91 18.23
CA ALA A 54 2.12 -10.68 18.71
C ALA A 54 1.01 -10.76 17.66
N VAL A 55 0.75 -9.69 16.89
CA VAL A 55 -0.22 -9.71 15.79
C VAL A 55 0.24 -10.64 14.68
N LEU A 56 1.52 -10.61 14.30
CA LEU A 56 2.05 -11.47 13.23
C LEU A 56 2.06 -12.96 13.65
N ASP A 57 2.42 -13.26 14.89
CA ASP A 57 2.37 -14.62 15.43
C ASP A 57 0.92 -15.15 15.44
N GLU A 58 -0.02 -14.29 15.82
CA GLU A 58 -1.45 -14.63 15.81
C GLU A 58 -1.94 -14.87 14.39
N LEU A 59 -1.61 -13.99 13.43
CA LEU A 59 -1.96 -14.16 12.01
C LEU A 59 -1.44 -15.50 11.47
N ALA A 60 -0.19 -15.84 11.78
CA ALA A 60 0.39 -17.13 11.41
C ALA A 60 -0.39 -18.30 12.02
N SER A 61 -0.87 -18.17 13.27
CA SER A 61 -1.65 -19.22 13.96
C SER A 61 -3.02 -19.49 13.33
N LEU A 62 -3.55 -18.53 12.57
CA LEU A 62 -4.83 -18.71 11.84
C LEU A 62 -4.70 -19.62 10.61
N GLY A 63 -3.49 -20.04 10.23
CA GLY A 63 -3.23 -21.09 9.24
C GLY A 63 -3.48 -20.69 7.79
N GLY A 64 -3.42 -19.40 7.48
CA GLY A 64 -3.52 -18.89 6.11
C GLY A 64 -2.40 -19.39 5.19
N LYS A 65 -2.70 -19.50 3.89
CA LYS A 65 -1.71 -19.81 2.85
C LYS A 65 -1.09 -18.52 2.31
N PRO A 66 0.14 -18.56 1.78
CA PRO A 66 0.74 -17.41 1.12
C PRO A 66 -0.16 -16.89 -0.02
N ILE A 67 -0.55 -15.62 0.06
CA ILE A 67 -1.47 -14.97 -0.90
C ILE A 67 -0.98 -15.11 -2.33
N GLU A 68 0.33 -14.91 -2.54
CA GLU A 68 0.99 -14.97 -3.86
C GLU A 68 0.99 -16.36 -4.51
N SER A 69 0.67 -17.40 -3.73
CA SER A 69 0.57 -18.79 -4.23
C SER A 69 -0.83 -19.19 -4.66
N LEU A 70 -1.82 -18.31 -4.47
CA LEU A 70 -3.24 -18.64 -4.65
C LEU A 70 -3.85 -17.91 -5.85
N PRO A 71 -4.88 -18.50 -6.49
CA PRO A 71 -5.76 -17.73 -7.36
C PRO A 71 -6.41 -16.58 -6.56
N PRO A 72 -6.73 -15.43 -7.19
CA PRO A 72 -7.30 -14.27 -6.51
C PRO A 72 -8.56 -14.57 -5.68
N GLU A 73 -9.44 -15.42 -6.19
CA GLU A 73 -10.66 -15.84 -5.47
C GLU A 73 -10.35 -16.55 -4.14
N GLU A 74 -9.31 -17.39 -4.10
CA GLU A 74 -8.87 -18.06 -2.88
C GLU A 74 -8.04 -17.15 -1.98
N ALA A 75 -7.26 -16.23 -2.56
CA ALA A 75 -6.51 -15.22 -1.83
C ALA A 75 -7.44 -14.30 -1.00
N ARG A 76 -8.60 -13.94 -1.54
CA ARG A 76 -9.63 -13.12 -0.84
C ARG A 76 -10.25 -13.81 0.37
N LYS A 77 -10.13 -15.13 0.50
CA LYS A 77 -10.68 -15.93 1.62
C LYS A 77 -9.66 -16.16 2.73
N GLN A 78 -8.41 -15.75 2.54
CA GLN A 78 -7.37 -15.97 3.54
C GLN A 78 -7.56 -15.03 4.75
N PRO A 79 -7.10 -15.46 5.94
CA PRO A 79 -7.12 -14.61 7.13
C PRO A 79 -6.40 -13.28 6.87
N ALA A 80 -7.04 -12.19 7.27
CA ALA A 80 -6.49 -10.84 7.21
C ALA A 80 -5.84 -10.44 8.54
N PRO A 81 -4.95 -9.44 8.57
CA PRO A 81 -4.42 -8.88 9.83
C PRO A 81 -5.51 -8.46 10.82
N ALA A 82 -6.65 -7.96 10.33
CA ALA A 82 -7.81 -7.63 11.17
C ALA A 82 -8.38 -8.84 11.93
N ASP A 83 -8.30 -10.06 11.37
CA ASP A 83 -8.73 -11.28 12.05
C ASP A 83 -7.79 -11.63 13.20
N ALA A 84 -6.47 -11.44 13.01
CA ALA A 84 -5.47 -11.61 14.07
C ALA A 84 -5.70 -10.61 15.21
N VAL A 85 -5.99 -9.35 14.90
CA VAL A 85 -6.34 -8.34 15.92
C VAL A 85 -7.56 -8.77 16.71
N LYS A 86 -8.65 -9.17 16.06
CA LYS A 86 -9.87 -9.67 16.74
C LYS A 86 -9.59 -10.90 17.61
N SER A 87 -8.76 -11.83 17.11
CA SER A 87 -8.38 -13.02 17.86
C SER A 87 -7.57 -12.65 19.12
N LEU A 88 -6.61 -11.74 19.01
CA LEU A 88 -5.84 -11.23 20.16
C LEU A 88 -6.72 -10.50 21.18
N MET A 89 -7.65 -9.67 20.73
CA MET A 89 -8.62 -8.99 21.58
C MET A 89 -9.41 -10.02 22.39
N LYS A 90 -9.93 -11.06 21.74
CA LYS A 90 -10.65 -12.15 22.40
C LYS A 90 -9.77 -12.87 23.43
N LYS A 91 -8.53 -13.21 23.10
CA LYS A 91 -7.57 -13.85 24.02
C LYS A 91 -7.26 -12.98 25.25
N LYS A 92 -7.28 -11.66 25.09
CA LYS A 92 -7.08 -10.68 26.15
C LYS A 92 -8.36 -10.33 26.93
N GLY A 93 -9.50 -10.97 26.63
CA GLY A 93 -10.79 -10.66 27.27
C GLY A 93 -11.35 -9.28 26.89
N MET A 94 -10.89 -8.67 25.78
CA MET A 94 -11.37 -7.40 25.26
C MET A 94 -12.61 -7.63 24.39
N SER A 95 -13.48 -6.62 24.30
CA SER A 95 -14.59 -6.64 23.34
C SER A 95 -14.06 -6.67 21.91
N THR A 96 -14.65 -7.53 21.08
CA THR A 96 -14.39 -7.60 19.63
C THR A 96 -15.41 -6.83 18.80
N GLU A 97 -16.36 -6.18 19.45
CA GLU A 97 -17.29 -5.29 18.77
C GLU A 97 -16.52 -4.11 18.15
N PRO A 98 -16.93 -3.65 16.96
CA PRO A 98 -16.34 -2.47 16.34
C PRO A 98 -16.40 -1.26 17.29
N GLU A 99 -15.35 -0.45 17.29
CA GLU A 99 -15.38 0.80 18.05
C GLU A 99 -16.60 1.65 17.66
N PRO A 100 -17.37 2.10 18.64
CA PRO A 100 -18.59 2.84 18.35
C PRO A 100 -18.25 4.22 17.75
N VAL A 101 -19.03 4.64 16.77
CA VAL A 101 -19.04 5.99 16.20
C VAL A 101 -20.43 6.59 16.34
N GLY A 102 -20.62 7.86 15.97
CA GLY A 102 -21.92 8.50 16.07
C GLY A 102 -23.02 7.80 15.25
N LYS A 103 -22.69 7.39 14.03
CA LYS A 103 -23.58 6.65 13.12
C LYS A 103 -22.75 5.96 12.03
N THR A 104 -23.23 4.82 11.54
CA THR A 104 -22.79 4.23 10.26
C THR A 104 -23.98 4.02 9.34
N GLU A 105 -23.74 4.11 8.03
CA GLU A 105 -24.77 3.87 7.03
C GLU A 105 -24.15 3.33 5.74
N ASP A 106 -24.64 2.17 5.29
CA ASP A 106 -24.21 1.61 4.02
C ASP A 106 -24.90 2.32 2.85
N ARG A 107 -24.13 2.62 1.82
CA ARG A 107 -24.51 3.35 0.62
C ARG A 107 -24.00 2.63 -0.63
N LYS A 108 -24.41 3.15 -1.79
CA LYS A 108 -23.81 2.78 -3.08
C LYS A 108 -23.31 4.03 -3.79
N ILE A 109 -22.14 3.90 -4.39
CA ILE A 109 -21.55 4.90 -5.28
C ILE A 109 -21.44 4.24 -6.67
N GLY A 110 -22.37 4.59 -7.55
CA GLY A 110 -22.62 3.78 -8.74
C GLY A 110 -23.10 2.39 -8.35
N SER A 111 -22.39 1.35 -8.79
CA SER A 111 -22.63 -0.05 -8.41
C SER A 111 -21.86 -0.48 -7.15
N ASN A 112 -20.83 0.26 -6.74
CA ASN A 112 -19.93 -0.14 -5.69
C ASN A 112 -20.50 0.16 -4.30
N PRO A 113 -20.35 -0.74 -3.30
CA PRO A 113 -20.68 -0.46 -1.92
C PRO A 113 -19.85 0.70 -1.36
N ALA A 114 -20.39 1.37 -0.37
CA ALA A 114 -19.66 2.34 0.44
C ALA A 114 -20.26 2.35 1.85
N ARG A 115 -19.47 2.66 2.85
CA ARG A 115 -19.94 2.87 4.21
C ARG A 115 -19.56 4.28 4.66
N VAL A 116 -20.57 4.99 5.17
CA VAL A 116 -20.40 6.35 5.69
C VAL A 116 -20.40 6.28 7.21
N TYR A 117 -19.43 6.94 7.83
CA TYR A 117 -19.27 7.04 9.28
C TYR A 117 -19.39 8.48 9.71
N TRP A 118 -20.23 8.75 10.70
CA TRP A 118 -20.32 10.07 11.34
C TRP A 118 -19.62 10.03 12.70
N PRO A 119 -18.89 11.08 13.07
CA PRO A 119 -18.26 11.15 14.38
C PRO A 119 -19.29 11.21 15.50
N LYS A 120 -18.91 10.76 16.71
CA LYS A 120 -19.75 10.91 17.91
C LYS A 120 -19.99 12.37 18.24
N GLU A 121 -18.94 13.16 18.10
CA GLU A 121 -18.94 14.57 18.43
C GLU A 121 -18.45 15.40 17.25
N GLY A 122 -18.77 16.70 17.25
CA GLY A 122 -18.32 17.61 16.21
C GLY A 122 -19.34 18.68 15.88
N LYS A 123 -18.93 19.64 15.05
CA LYS A 123 -19.73 20.80 14.69
C LYS A 123 -20.14 20.71 13.23
N LYS A 124 -21.43 20.75 12.96
CA LYS A 124 -21.94 20.82 11.57
C LYS A 124 -21.69 22.21 10.98
N PRO A 125 -21.45 22.33 9.66
CA PRO A 125 -21.25 21.20 8.73
C PRO A 125 -19.92 20.51 8.99
N TYR A 126 -19.92 19.15 9.00
CA TYR A 126 -18.72 18.36 9.24
C TYR A 126 -17.76 18.43 8.05
N PRO A 127 -16.41 18.40 8.23
CA PRO A 127 -15.49 18.07 7.15
C PRO A 127 -15.69 16.61 6.72
N LEU A 128 -15.20 16.27 5.52
CA LEU A 128 -15.31 14.92 4.95
C LEU A 128 -13.94 14.34 4.63
N VAL A 129 -13.82 13.03 4.80
CA VAL A 129 -12.68 12.24 4.32
C VAL A 129 -13.21 11.14 3.41
N VAL A 130 -12.73 11.06 2.16
CA VAL A 130 -12.95 9.89 1.32
C VAL A 130 -11.80 8.93 1.53
N TYR A 131 -12.12 7.75 2.02
CA TYR A 131 -11.15 6.73 2.42
C TYR A 131 -11.17 5.56 1.45
N TYR A 132 -9.98 5.11 1.06
CA TYR A 132 -9.74 3.97 0.19
C TYR A 132 -8.92 2.92 0.94
N HIS A 133 -9.44 1.70 1.01
CA HIS A 133 -8.77 0.59 1.69
C HIS A 133 -7.60 0.03 0.89
N GLY A 134 -6.75 -0.77 1.55
CA GLY A 134 -5.63 -1.48 0.96
C GLY A 134 -6.03 -2.79 0.28
N GLY A 135 -5.06 -3.73 0.18
CA GLY A 135 -5.29 -5.05 -0.41
C GLY A 135 -4.83 -5.19 -1.87
N GLY A 136 -3.90 -4.33 -2.33
CA GLY A 136 -3.25 -4.48 -3.65
C GLY A 136 -4.20 -4.45 -4.84
N TRP A 137 -5.36 -3.79 -4.72
CA TRP A 137 -6.44 -3.77 -5.73
C TRP A 137 -7.06 -5.14 -6.05
N VAL A 138 -6.73 -6.21 -5.30
CA VAL A 138 -7.10 -7.61 -5.57
C VAL A 138 -7.90 -8.23 -4.44
N ILE A 139 -7.53 -7.94 -3.19
CA ILE A 139 -8.11 -8.54 -1.98
C ILE A 139 -8.65 -7.48 -1.03
N ALA A 140 -9.25 -7.94 0.08
CA ALA A 140 -9.88 -7.14 1.12
C ALA A 140 -11.15 -6.40 0.67
N ASP A 141 -11.78 -5.67 1.55
CA ASP A 141 -12.98 -4.86 1.33
C ASP A 141 -13.17 -3.83 2.45
N ILE A 142 -14.25 -3.05 2.38
CA ILE A 142 -14.60 -2.06 3.41
C ILE A 142 -14.88 -2.66 4.79
N ASN A 143 -15.13 -3.99 4.91
CA ASN A 143 -15.34 -4.64 6.20
C ASN A 143 -14.01 -5.04 6.85
N VAL A 144 -13.03 -5.47 6.05
CA VAL A 144 -11.68 -5.77 6.53
C VAL A 144 -11.03 -4.53 7.12
N TYR A 145 -11.26 -3.36 6.50
CA TYR A 145 -10.68 -2.07 6.92
C TYR A 145 -11.64 -1.19 7.74
N ASP A 146 -12.66 -1.76 8.41
CA ASP A 146 -13.66 -1.00 9.16
C ASP A 146 -13.09 -0.21 10.36
N ALA A 147 -11.96 -0.66 10.93
CA ALA A 147 -11.34 -0.02 12.10
C ALA A 147 -10.82 1.39 11.81
N THR A 148 -10.06 1.57 10.73
CA THR A 148 -9.49 2.88 10.35
C THR A 148 -10.54 3.96 10.12
N PRO A 149 -11.58 3.77 9.28
CA PRO A 149 -12.63 4.78 9.13
C PRO A 149 -13.32 5.19 10.43
N ARG A 150 -13.51 4.25 11.36
CA ARG A 150 -14.09 4.53 12.68
C ARG A 150 -13.17 5.42 13.51
N ALA A 151 -11.90 5.02 13.62
CA ALA A 151 -10.90 5.80 14.36
C ALA A 151 -10.76 7.22 13.80
N ILE A 152 -10.67 7.35 12.47
CA ILE A 152 -10.52 8.67 11.82
C ILE A 152 -11.80 9.50 11.96
N ALA A 153 -12.99 8.91 11.84
CA ALA A 153 -14.24 9.66 11.99
C ALA A 153 -14.30 10.35 13.35
N ASP A 154 -14.09 9.60 14.43
CA ASP A 154 -14.15 10.15 15.78
C ASP A 154 -12.98 11.07 16.09
N GLN A 155 -11.75 10.66 15.79
CA GLN A 155 -10.56 11.43 16.15
C GLN A 155 -10.41 12.71 15.31
N ALA A 156 -10.79 12.71 14.03
CA ALA A 156 -10.76 13.91 13.19
C ALA A 156 -12.02 14.78 13.32
N GLY A 157 -13.10 14.26 13.90
CA GLY A 157 -14.40 14.94 13.95
C GLY A 157 -14.99 15.13 12.55
N ALA A 158 -14.81 14.16 11.67
CA ALA A 158 -15.15 14.24 10.25
C ALA A 158 -16.11 13.11 9.84
N ILE A 159 -16.90 13.34 8.80
CA ILE A 159 -17.60 12.26 8.11
C ILE A 159 -16.58 11.50 7.28
N VAL A 160 -16.46 10.19 7.47
CA VAL A 160 -15.61 9.34 6.64
C VAL A 160 -16.47 8.52 5.69
N ILE A 161 -16.10 8.51 4.42
CA ILE A 161 -16.76 7.74 3.36
C ILE A 161 -15.76 6.67 2.92
N SER A 162 -15.90 5.44 3.44
CA SER A 162 -15.12 4.28 3.00
C SER A 162 -15.73 3.74 1.73
N ALA A 163 -15.01 3.85 0.62
CA ALA A 163 -15.49 3.50 -0.70
C ALA A 163 -14.87 2.19 -1.18
N GLU A 164 -15.73 1.25 -1.58
CA GLU A 164 -15.34 0.05 -2.30
C GLU A 164 -15.02 0.40 -3.75
N TYR A 165 -14.16 -0.39 -4.35
CA TYR A 165 -13.75 -0.29 -5.74
C TYR A 165 -13.69 -1.66 -6.40
N ARG A 166 -13.79 -1.71 -7.72
CA ARG A 166 -13.72 -2.96 -8.48
C ARG A 166 -12.33 -3.58 -8.41
N HIS A 167 -12.28 -4.86 -8.11
CA HIS A 167 -11.04 -5.61 -7.90
C HIS A 167 -10.51 -6.26 -9.18
N ALA A 168 -9.21 -6.42 -9.22
CA ALA A 168 -8.50 -7.21 -10.20
C ALA A 168 -8.46 -8.71 -9.78
N PRO A 169 -8.32 -9.63 -10.72
CA PRO A 169 -8.09 -9.43 -12.16
C PRO A 169 -9.35 -9.17 -12.99
N GLU A 170 -10.54 -9.23 -12.39
CA GLU A 170 -11.82 -9.03 -13.09
C GLU A 170 -11.91 -7.62 -13.67
N HIS A 171 -11.36 -6.64 -12.95
CA HIS A 171 -11.32 -5.24 -13.35
C HIS A 171 -9.91 -4.67 -13.15
N LYS A 172 -9.11 -4.76 -14.20
CA LYS A 172 -7.74 -4.27 -14.18
C LYS A 172 -7.64 -2.75 -14.21
N PHE A 173 -6.43 -2.23 -14.05
CA PHE A 173 -6.14 -0.80 -14.19
C PHE A 173 -6.72 -0.24 -15.51
N PRO A 174 -7.41 0.93 -15.49
CA PRO A 174 -7.52 1.87 -14.36
C PRO A 174 -8.78 1.72 -13.48
N SER A 175 -9.52 0.60 -13.53
CA SER A 175 -10.89 0.50 -12.99
C SER A 175 -11.02 0.94 -11.52
N ALA A 176 -10.12 0.49 -10.62
CA ALA A 176 -10.15 0.90 -9.22
C ALA A 176 -9.86 2.40 -9.04
N HIS A 177 -8.96 2.97 -9.83
CA HIS A 177 -8.66 4.40 -9.82
C HIS A 177 -9.83 5.25 -10.31
N ASP A 178 -10.53 4.79 -11.35
CA ASP A 178 -11.74 5.44 -11.85
C ASP A 178 -12.86 5.42 -10.80
N ASP A 179 -13.02 4.30 -10.10
CA ASP A 179 -13.99 4.15 -9.02
C ASP A 179 -13.63 5.03 -7.82
N ALA A 180 -12.35 5.10 -7.45
CA ALA A 180 -11.87 5.99 -6.38
C ALA A 180 -12.15 7.46 -6.71
N PHE A 181 -11.90 7.88 -7.95
CA PHE A 181 -12.21 9.24 -8.38
C PHE A 181 -13.73 9.50 -8.47
N ALA A 182 -14.51 8.50 -8.88
CA ALA A 182 -15.96 8.59 -8.85
C ALA A 182 -16.49 8.75 -7.41
N ALA A 183 -15.91 8.05 -6.44
CA ALA A 183 -16.25 8.18 -5.03
C ALA A 183 -15.91 9.58 -4.48
N TYR A 184 -14.79 10.15 -4.86
CA TYR A 184 -14.44 11.52 -4.52
C TYR A 184 -15.45 12.53 -5.09
N LYS A 185 -15.80 12.41 -6.38
CA LYS A 185 -16.82 13.28 -7.01
C LYS A 185 -18.18 13.12 -6.35
N TRP A 186 -18.55 11.88 -5.99
CA TRP A 186 -19.79 11.62 -5.27
C TRP A 186 -19.81 12.29 -3.90
N ALA A 187 -18.69 12.24 -3.16
CA ALA A 187 -18.54 12.90 -1.87
C ALA A 187 -18.76 14.42 -1.97
N LEU A 188 -18.16 15.07 -2.97
CA LEU A 188 -18.37 16.50 -3.24
C LEU A 188 -19.86 16.82 -3.51
N ALA A 189 -20.51 16.03 -4.34
CA ALA A 189 -21.90 16.26 -4.72
C ALA A 189 -22.88 16.00 -3.58
N ASN A 190 -22.56 15.06 -2.67
CA ASN A 190 -23.46 14.62 -1.59
C ASN A 190 -23.07 15.20 -0.21
N ALA A 191 -22.00 15.97 -0.09
CA ALA A 191 -21.51 16.50 1.19
C ALA A 191 -22.63 17.14 2.02
N LYS A 192 -23.40 18.06 1.42
CA LYS A 192 -24.48 18.78 2.12
C LYS A 192 -25.58 17.85 2.64
N SER A 193 -25.99 16.86 1.85
CA SER A 193 -27.03 15.90 2.25
C SER A 193 -26.60 14.98 3.38
N LEU A 194 -25.28 14.75 3.51
CA LEU A 194 -24.66 14.03 4.63
C LEU A 194 -24.48 14.90 5.88
N GLY A 195 -24.72 16.21 5.79
CA GLY A 195 -24.48 17.20 6.86
C GLY A 195 -23.04 17.71 6.91
N GLY A 196 -22.32 17.57 5.79
CA GLY A 196 -20.94 17.97 5.63
C GLY A 196 -20.72 19.26 4.82
N ASP A 197 -19.49 19.75 4.84
CA ASP A 197 -19.06 20.92 4.08
C ASP A 197 -18.37 20.47 2.78
N PRO A 198 -18.95 20.73 1.60
CA PRO A 198 -18.34 20.37 0.34
C PRO A 198 -16.98 21.06 0.06
N LYS A 199 -16.67 22.14 0.78
CA LYS A 199 -15.39 22.85 0.67
C LYS A 199 -14.28 22.19 1.51
N LYS A 200 -14.63 21.32 2.45
CA LYS A 200 -13.70 20.67 3.39
C LYS A 200 -13.67 19.16 3.17
N VAL A 201 -13.23 18.76 1.98
CA VAL A 201 -13.12 17.34 1.60
C VAL A 201 -11.65 16.96 1.43
N ALA A 202 -11.20 15.98 2.20
CA ALA A 202 -9.87 15.38 2.12
C ALA A 202 -9.96 13.96 1.53
N VAL A 203 -8.84 13.43 1.08
CA VAL A 203 -8.69 12.03 0.67
C VAL A 203 -7.69 11.33 1.58
N MET A 204 -7.92 10.06 1.84
CA MET A 204 -7.05 9.22 2.65
C MET A 204 -7.06 7.79 2.12
N GLY A 205 -5.98 7.06 2.31
CA GLY A 205 -5.97 5.63 2.02
C GLY A 205 -4.71 4.93 2.50
N GLU A 206 -4.80 3.61 2.53
CA GLU A 206 -3.77 2.70 3.00
C GLU A 206 -3.27 1.82 1.85
N SER A 207 -1.94 1.65 1.69
CA SER A 207 -1.36 0.75 0.69
C SER A 207 -1.82 1.12 -0.74
N ALA A 208 -2.49 0.21 -1.44
CA ALA A 208 -3.16 0.49 -2.72
C ALA A 208 -4.16 1.66 -2.59
N GLY A 209 -4.84 1.79 -1.46
CA GLY A 209 -5.72 2.94 -1.16
C GLY A 209 -4.94 4.24 -1.03
N GLY A 210 -3.75 4.21 -0.42
CA GLY A 210 -2.85 5.36 -0.35
C GLY A 210 -2.38 5.80 -1.74
N ASN A 211 -2.08 4.86 -2.62
CA ASN A 211 -1.81 5.11 -4.03
C ASN A 211 -3.00 5.80 -4.71
N MET A 212 -4.22 5.25 -4.54
CA MET A 212 -5.43 5.84 -5.12
C MET A 212 -5.74 7.23 -4.55
N ALA A 213 -5.51 7.49 -3.28
CA ALA A 213 -5.69 8.83 -2.68
C ALA A 213 -4.76 9.87 -3.33
N ALA A 214 -3.49 9.51 -3.58
CA ALA A 214 -2.55 10.33 -4.32
C ALA A 214 -2.98 10.54 -5.77
N ALA A 215 -3.40 9.47 -6.46
CA ALA A 215 -3.90 9.52 -7.82
C ALA A 215 -5.15 10.41 -7.96
N VAL A 216 -6.11 10.30 -7.04
CA VAL A 216 -7.32 11.13 -7.01
C VAL A 216 -6.97 12.61 -6.89
N SER A 217 -5.95 12.97 -6.09
CA SER A 217 -5.48 14.35 -5.98
C SER A 217 -4.92 14.86 -7.33
N MET A 218 -4.16 14.04 -8.06
CA MET A 218 -3.67 14.37 -9.41
C MET A 218 -4.82 14.47 -10.41
N MET A 219 -5.72 13.48 -10.44
CA MET A 219 -6.87 13.46 -11.36
C MET A 219 -7.80 14.64 -11.13
N ALA A 220 -8.02 15.07 -9.87
CA ALA A 220 -8.84 16.24 -9.57
C ALA A 220 -8.24 17.53 -10.16
N ARG A 221 -6.93 17.72 -10.07
CA ARG A 221 -6.22 18.83 -10.70
C ARG A 221 -6.31 18.78 -12.21
N GLU A 222 -6.01 17.63 -12.80
CA GLU A 222 -5.99 17.43 -14.27
C GLU A 222 -7.35 17.65 -14.90
N GLN A 223 -8.41 17.14 -14.25
CA GLN A 223 -9.78 17.28 -14.73
C GLN A 223 -10.48 18.57 -14.26
N LYS A 224 -9.75 19.47 -13.55
CA LYS A 224 -10.27 20.74 -13.04
C LYS A 224 -11.51 20.56 -12.16
N VAL A 225 -11.57 19.44 -11.41
CA VAL A 225 -12.52 19.23 -10.33
C VAL A 225 -11.98 19.91 -9.07
N GLN A 226 -12.87 20.30 -8.15
CA GLN A 226 -12.44 20.80 -6.84
C GLN A 226 -11.41 19.84 -6.24
N MET A 227 -10.25 20.38 -5.88
CA MET A 227 -9.16 19.60 -5.29
C MET A 227 -9.51 19.17 -3.85
N PRO A 228 -9.04 18.01 -3.39
CA PRO A 228 -9.02 17.74 -1.96
C PRO A 228 -8.21 18.82 -1.24
N ILE A 229 -8.63 19.19 -0.04
CA ILE A 229 -7.87 20.18 0.76
C ILE A 229 -6.66 19.53 1.47
N TYR A 230 -6.67 18.21 1.57
CA TYR A 230 -5.61 17.41 2.20
C TYR A 230 -5.58 15.99 1.66
N GLN A 231 -4.40 15.35 1.71
CA GLN A 231 -4.23 13.93 1.40
C GLN A 231 -3.43 13.23 2.50
N ALA A 232 -3.98 12.15 3.05
CA ALA A 232 -3.31 11.29 4.03
C ALA A 232 -2.96 9.95 3.38
N LEU A 233 -1.68 9.69 3.21
CA LEU A 233 -1.13 8.57 2.46
C LEU A 233 -0.41 7.64 3.42
N VAL A 234 -1.02 6.51 3.73
CA VAL A 234 -0.50 5.55 4.70
C VAL A 234 0.16 4.40 3.94
N TYR A 235 1.45 4.23 4.12
CA TYR A 235 2.33 3.27 3.41
C TYR A 235 1.94 3.08 1.94
N PRO A 236 1.85 4.15 1.13
CA PRO A 236 1.28 4.07 -0.20
C PRO A 236 2.12 3.19 -1.11
N VAL A 237 1.47 2.41 -1.99
CA VAL A 237 2.16 1.78 -3.12
C VAL A 237 2.69 2.89 -4.03
N GLY A 238 4.00 2.95 -4.22
CA GLY A 238 4.64 3.98 -5.04
C GLY A 238 4.63 3.65 -6.53
N GLN A 239 4.78 2.38 -6.88
CA GLN A 239 4.82 1.92 -8.28
C GLN A 239 4.55 0.43 -8.44
N CYS A 240 4.21 0.02 -9.66
CA CYS A 240 4.25 -1.35 -10.13
C CYS A 240 5.43 -1.58 -11.09
N GLY A 241 6.00 -2.79 -11.08
CA GLY A 241 6.99 -3.24 -12.08
C GLY A 241 8.46 -3.02 -11.71
N ARG A 242 8.77 -2.35 -10.60
CA ARG A 242 10.13 -2.29 -10.04
C ARG A 242 10.10 -2.65 -8.56
N TYR A 243 10.92 -3.62 -8.19
CA TYR A 243 10.95 -4.19 -6.84
C TYR A 243 12.41 -4.35 -6.37
N ASP A 244 13.25 -3.35 -6.66
CA ASP A 244 14.70 -3.36 -6.43
C ASP A 244 15.18 -2.22 -5.52
N SER A 245 14.24 -1.46 -4.91
CA SER A 245 14.60 -0.44 -3.94
C SER A 245 15.25 -1.05 -2.68
N LYS A 246 15.88 -0.20 -1.87
CA LYS A 246 16.51 -0.64 -0.62
C LYS A 246 15.52 -1.39 0.26
N SER A 247 14.31 -0.86 0.46
CA SER A 247 13.29 -1.51 1.31
C SER A 247 12.78 -2.82 0.73
N TYR A 248 12.62 -2.94 -0.60
CA TYR A 248 12.30 -4.22 -1.23
C TYR A 248 13.36 -5.29 -1.03
N ASN A 249 14.64 -4.91 -1.05
CA ASN A 249 15.73 -5.85 -0.82
C ASN A 249 15.84 -6.25 0.66
N GLU A 250 15.72 -5.28 1.56
CA GLU A 250 15.83 -5.50 3.00
C GLU A 250 14.61 -6.21 3.59
N ASN A 251 13.41 -5.96 3.06
CA ASN A 251 12.12 -6.49 3.54
C ASN A 251 11.48 -7.48 2.56
N ALA A 252 12.29 -8.13 1.70
CA ALA A 252 11.78 -9.05 0.67
C ALA A 252 10.90 -10.18 1.23
N MET A 253 11.14 -10.59 2.47
CA MET A 253 10.44 -11.67 3.18
C MET A 253 9.60 -11.16 4.37
N ALA A 254 9.34 -9.84 4.45
CA ALA A 254 8.53 -9.28 5.53
C ALA A 254 7.10 -9.85 5.53
N LYS A 255 6.44 -9.71 6.67
CA LYS A 255 5.04 -10.11 6.88
C LYS A 255 4.28 -8.91 7.45
N PRO A 256 2.99 -8.76 7.10
CA PRO A 256 2.18 -9.62 6.24
C PRO A 256 2.44 -9.38 4.74
N LEU A 257 3.08 -8.26 4.33
CA LEU A 257 3.42 -7.95 2.95
C LEU A 257 4.88 -8.29 2.65
N ASN A 258 5.12 -9.00 1.54
CA ASN A 258 6.45 -9.30 1.04
C ASN A 258 6.58 -8.89 -0.44
N LYS A 259 7.81 -9.01 -0.98
CA LYS A 259 8.09 -8.67 -2.38
C LYS A 259 7.25 -9.50 -3.37
N ALA A 260 7.12 -10.80 -3.15
CA ALA A 260 6.38 -11.69 -4.05
C ALA A 260 4.88 -11.35 -4.09
N MET A 261 4.31 -10.92 -2.94
CA MET A 261 2.93 -10.42 -2.92
C MET A 261 2.76 -9.15 -3.75
N MET A 262 3.72 -8.20 -3.70
CA MET A 262 3.65 -7.00 -4.54
C MET A 262 3.74 -7.34 -6.03
N GLU A 263 4.61 -8.28 -6.40
CA GLU A 263 4.68 -8.80 -7.78
C GLU A 263 3.35 -9.44 -8.21
N TYR A 264 2.75 -10.23 -7.31
CA TYR A 264 1.45 -10.84 -7.51
C TYR A 264 0.33 -9.80 -7.71
N PHE A 265 0.23 -8.81 -6.85
CA PHE A 265 -0.80 -7.76 -6.94
C PHE A 265 -0.68 -6.97 -8.24
N CYS A 266 0.52 -6.49 -8.56
CA CYS A 266 0.75 -5.74 -9.79
C CYS A 266 0.50 -6.59 -11.05
N LYS A 267 0.89 -7.88 -11.07
CA LYS A 267 0.60 -8.80 -12.17
C LYS A 267 -0.90 -8.96 -12.41
N ASN A 268 -1.70 -9.01 -11.36
CA ASN A 268 -3.15 -9.12 -11.48
C ASN A 268 -3.79 -7.79 -11.90
N TYR A 269 -3.28 -6.65 -11.43
CA TYR A 269 -3.92 -5.34 -11.64
C TYR A 269 -3.52 -4.67 -12.94
N VAL A 270 -2.26 -4.76 -13.36
CA VAL A 270 -1.76 -4.16 -14.61
C VAL A 270 -2.43 -4.81 -15.82
N SER A 271 -2.98 -4.02 -16.74
CA SER A 271 -3.62 -4.52 -17.96
C SER A 271 -2.59 -4.80 -19.06
N LYS A 272 -1.61 -3.92 -19.19
CA LYS A 272 -0.54 -3.96 -20.20
C LYS A 272 0.74 -3.35 -19.62
N PRO A 273 1.93 -3.71 -20.12
CA PRO A 273 3.21 -3.24 -19.57
C PRO A 273 3.32 -1.72 -19.43
N GLU A 274 2.75 -0.95 -20.36
CA GLU A 274 2.83 0.51 -20.37
C GLU A 274 2.07 1.16 -19.20
N ASP A 275 1.10 0.45 -18.61
CA ASP A 275 0.38 0.93 -17.43
C ASP A 275 1.32 1.15 -16.23
N GLN A 276 2.43 0.40 -16.16
CA GLN A 276 3.44 0.56 -15.12
C GLN A 276 4.16 1.92 -15.16
N ASP A 277 4.06 2.64 -16.28
CA ASP A 277 4.60 4.00 -16.43
C ASP A 277 3.53 5.08 -16.24
N ASN A 278 2.27 4.69 -16.04
CA ASN A 278 1.19 5.64 -15.78
C ASN A 278 1.37 6.28 -14.39
N PRO A 279 1.41 7.63 -14.29
CA PRO A 279 1.65 8.31 -13.02
C PRO A 279 0.52 8.14 -11.98
N HIS A 280 -0.67 7.73 -12.37
CA HIS A 280 -1.73 7.41 -11.41
C HIS A 280 -1.52 6.06 -10.75
N LEU A 281 -0.90 5.07 -11.45
CA LEU A 281 -0.52 3.78 -10.87
C LEU A 281 0.85 3.85 -10.20
N SER A 282 1.83 4.42 -10.88
CA SER A 282 3.21 4.57 -10.39
C SER A 282 3.44 6.04 -10.01
N ILE A 283 2.94 6.43 -8.83
CA ILE A 283 2.94 7.83 -8.36
C ILE A 283 4.34 8.42 -8.25
N VAL A 284 5.37 7.59 -8.04
CA VAL A 284 6.78 8.01 -8.04
C VAL A 284 7.32 8.33 -9.44
N LYS A 285 6.55 8.10 -10.49
CA LYS A 285 6.88 8.49 -11.88
C LYS A 285 6.17 9.79 -12.31
N ALA A 286 5.35 10.37 -11.45
CA ALA A 286 4.68 11.64 -11.73
C ALA A 286 5.70 12.77 -11.93
N LYS A 287 5.60 13.48 -13.05
CA LYS A 287 6.56 14.54 -13.42
C LYS A 287 6.21 15.91 -12.83
N ASP A 288 4.96 16.11 -12.51
CA ASP A 288 4.47 17.37 -11.93
C ASP A 288 3.54 17.11 -10.76
N LEU A 289 3.98 17.51 -9.58
CA LEU A 289 3.24 17.45 -8.32
C LEU A 289 2.93 18.85 -7.77
N LYS A 290 3.27 19.91 -8.51
CA LYS A 290 3.04 21.29 -8.07
C LYS A 290 1.57 21.57 -7.87
N GLY A 291 1.25 22.24 -6.76
CA GLY A 291 -0.12 22.65 -6.43
C GLY A 291 -1.03 21.50 -5.97
N LEU A 292 -0.50 20.30 -5.72
CA LEU A 292 -1.25 19.24 -5.04
C LEU A 292 -1.51 19.63 -3.57
N PRO A 293 -2.54 19.05 -2.94
CA PRO A 293 -2.90 19.36 -1.56
C PRO A 293 -1.79 18.98 -0.58
N ALA A 294 -1.72 19.70 0.55
CA ALA A 294 -0.84 19.32 1.66
C ALA A 294 -1.06 17.85 2.05
N ALA A 295 -0.02 17.19 2.54
CA ALA A 295 -0.03 15.75 2.75
C ALA A 295 0.54 15.34 4.11
N THR A 296 -0.03 14.26 4.69
CA THR A 296 0.69 13.37 5.61
C THR A 296 1.07 12.10 4.85
N VAL A 297 2.33 11.70 4.98
CA VAL A 297 2.81 10.40 4.47
C VAL A 297 3.35 9.59 5.64
N ILE A 298 2.70 8.47 5.93
CA ILE A 298 3.13 7.51 6.95
C ILE A 298 3.81 6.34 6.24
N THR A 299 4.95 5.91 6.79
CA THR A 299 5.62 4.66 6.39
C THR A 299 6.00 3.86 7.62
N ASP A 300 6.41 2.64 7.44
CA ASP A 300 6.84 1.70 8.47
C ASP A 300 8.17 1.04 8.11
N GLU A 301 8.98 0.73 9.14
CA GLU A 301 10.36 0.29 8.94
C GLU A 301 10.46 -1.06 8.22
N ILE A 302 9.55 -1.98 8.56
CA ILE A 302 9.62 -3.36 8.08
C ILE A 302 8.61 -3.59 6.96
N ASP A 303 8.74 -2.78 5.91
CA ASP A 303 7.84 -2.75 4.76
C ASP A 303 8.64 -2.64 3.44
N PRO A 304 8.38 -3.50 2.43
CA PRO A 304 8.95 -3.31 1.10
C PRO A 304 8.61 -1.96 0.47
N LEU A 305 7.50 -1.31 0.84
CA LEU A 305 7.04 -0.03 0.27
C LEU A 305 7.67 1.20 0.91
N MET A 306 8.41 1.07 2.03
CA MET A 306 8.96 2.21 2.78
C MET A 306 9.74 3.19 1.90
N SER A 307 10.63 2.70 1.04
CA SER A 307 11.46 3.57 0.17
C SER A 307 10.61 4.35 -0.83
N GLU A 308 9.55 3.75 -1.37
CA GLU A 308 8.67 4.39 -2.34
C GLU A 308 7.79 5.45 -1.68
N GLY A 309 7.24 5.16 -0.51
CA GLY A 309 6.47 6.13 0.27
C GLY A 309 7.33 7.36 0.64
N LYS A 310 8.58 7.12 1.09
CA LYS A 310 9.54 8.19 1.36
C LYS A 310 9.89 8.99 0.11
N GLN A 311 10.14 8.32 -1.01
CA GLN A 311 10.43 8.96 -2.29
C GLN A 311 9.29 9.87 -2.72
N TYR A 312 8.04 9.40 -2.63
CA TYR A 312 6.89 10.22 -3.02
C TYR A 312 6.72 11.44 -2.09
N ALA A 313 6.94 11.27 -0.78
CA ALA A 313 6.95 12.39 0.17
C ALA A 313 8.00 13.46 -0.18
N ASP A 314 9.20 13.04 -0.58
CA ASP A 314 10.26 13.95 -1.00
C ASP A 314 9.89 14.65 -2.31
N MET A 315 9.38 13.93 -3.30
CA MET A 315 8.91 14.51 -4.56
C MET A 315 7.82 15.58 -4.36
N LEU A 316 6.89 15.35 -3.43
CA LEU A 316 5.87 16.34 -3.05
C LEU A 316 6.52 17.60 -2.44
N LYS A 317 7.49 17.42 -1.52
CA LYS A 317 8.23 18.54 -0.91
C LYS A 317 9.00 19.34 -1.96
N ASP A 318 9.70 18.67 -2.86
CA ASP A 318 10.46 19.30 -3.95
C ASP A 318 9.55 20.09 -4.90
N ALA A 319 8.31 19.67 -5.05
CA ALA A 319 7.26 20.38 -5.80
C ALA A 319 6.63 21.55 -5.02
N GLY A 320 7.08 21.84 -3.79
CA GLY A 320 6.57 22.92 -2.95
C GLY A 320 5.30 22.59 -2.18
N VAL A 321 4.92 21.31 -2.09
CA VAL A 321 3.79 20.85 -1.27
C VAL A 321 4.20 20.76 0.19
N ASN A 322 3.34 21.21 1.11
CA ASN A 322 3.56 21.03 2.55
C ASN A 322 3.33 19.56 2.92
N VAL A 323 4.37 18.85 3.41
CA VAL A 323 4.32 17.42 3.71
C VAL A 323 4.81 17.15 5.13
N GLU A 324 3.95 16.52 5.91
CA GLU A 324 4.28 15.84 7.14
C GLU A 324 4.66 14.39 6.82
N TYR A 325 5.92 14.00 7.07
CA TYR A 325 6.38 12.62 6.86
C TYR A 325 6.75 12.00 8.21
N LYS A 326 6.25 10.79 8.47
CA LYS A 326 6.64 10.02 9.66
C LYS A 326 6.81 8.54 9.32
N ASN A 327 7.99 8.01 9.65
CA ASN A 327 8.24 6.57 9.63
C ASN A 327 8.02 6.01 11.04
N TYR A 328 7.46 4.82 11.14
CA TYR A 328 7.27 4.11 12.39
C TYR A 328 8.19 2.89 12.44
N ASP A 329 9.12 2.92 13.41
CA ASP A 329 10.13 1.87 13.57
C ASP A 329 9.50 0.62 14.22
N GLY A 330 9.97 -0.56 13.83
CA GLY A 330 9.60 -1.84 14.42
C GLY A 330 8.19 -2.32 14.09
N VAL A 331 7.43 -1.63 13.24
CA VAL A 331 6.12 -2.10 12.74
C VAL A 331 6.21 -2.46 11.26
N THR A 332 5.21 -3.19 10.81
CA THR A 332 5.14 -3.76 9.46
C THR A 332 3.95 -3.18 8.71
N HIS A 333 3.92 -3.41 7.40
CA HIS A 333 2.75 -3.11 6.59
C HIS A 333 1.43 -3.54 7.27
N GLU A 334 0.35 -2.85 7.05
CA GLU A 334 -0.97 -3.07 7.66
C GLU A 334 -1.09 -2.69 9.15
N PHE A 335 -0.06 -2.10 9.78
CA PHE A 335 -0.13 -1.78 11.21
C PHE A 335 -1.17 -0.72 11.54
N PHE A 336 -1.50 0.20 10.63
CA PHE A 336 -2.27 1.42 10.90
C PHE A 336 -3.67 1.08 11.42
N GLY A 337 -4.43 0.24 11.07
CA GLY A 337 -5.76 -0.09 11.62
C GLY A 337 -5.76 -0.92 12.92
N MET A 338 -4.59 -1.06 13.59
CA MET A 338 -4.41 -1.97 14.75
C MET A 338 -4.37 -1.25 16.09
N GLY A 339 -4.85 0.00 16.18
CA GLY A 339 -4.73 0.86 17.37
C GLY A 339 -5.27 0.29 18.67
N THR A 340 -6.15 -0.73 18.62
CA THR A 340 -6.65 -1.44 19.81
C THR A 340 -5.62 -2.37 20.48
N VAL A 341 -4.60 -2.82 19.77
CA VAL A 341 -3.59 -3.79 20.25
C VAL A 341 -2.15 -3.37 20.01
N VAL A 342 -1.90 -2.33 19.20
CA VAL A 342 -0.57 -1.80 18.85
C VAL A 342 -0.53 -0.30 19.13
N ASP A 343 0.25 0.13 20.12
CA ASP A 343 0.33 1.53 20.54
C ASP A 343 0.85 2.47 19.42
N LYS A 344 1.78 1.99 18.62
CA LYS A 344 2.30 2.75 17.46
C LYS A 344 1.25 2.98 16.38
N ALA A 345 0.32 2.06 16.21
CA ALA A 345 -0.83 2.23 15.32
C ALA A 345 -1.76 3.32 15.86
N LYS A 346 -2.07 3.28 17.15
CA LYS A 346 -2.85 4.31 17.83
C LYS A 346 -2.23 5.70 17.71
N ASP A 347 -0.90 5.81 17.85
CA ASP A 347 -0.17 7.07 17.63
C ASP A 347 -0.24 7.54 16.17
N ALA A 348 -0.13 6.60 15.22
CA ALA A 348 -0.23 6.92 13.79
C ALA A 348 -1.63 7.42 13.39
N GLU A 349 -2.68 6.77 13.88
CA GLU A 349 -4.08 7.19 13.71
C GLU A 349 -4.30 8.61 14.30
N ALA A 350 -3.81 8.85 15.53
CA ALA A 350 -3.93 10.13 16.20
C ALA A 350 -3.17 11.25 15.44
N LYS A 351 -1.97 10.94 14.90
CA LYS A 351 -1.18 11.88 14.07
C LYS A 351 -1.96 12.28 12.81
N VAL A 352 -2.46 11.30 12.04
CA VAL A 352 -3.22 11.57 10.82
C VAL A 352 -4.49 12.36 11.13
N ALA A 353 -5.23 11.98 12.18
CA ALA A 353 -6.44 12.69 12.60
C ALA A 353 -6.13 14.14 13.03
N SER A 354 -5.02 14.38 13.73
CA SER A 354 -4.57 15.73 14.11
C SER A 354 -4.24 16.60 12.90
N ASP A 355 -3.56 16.03 11.91
CA ASP A 355 -3.20 16.76 10.68
C ASP A 355 -4.44 17.10 9.84
N LEU A 356 -5.39 16.14 9.75
CA LEU A 356 -6.70 16.39 9.12
C LEU A 356 -7.46 17.52 9.82
N ARG A 357 -7.56 17.51 11.17
CA ARG A 357 -8.18 18.61 11.93
C ARG A 357 -7.52 19.94 11.62
N SER A 358 -6.19 19.96 11.58
CA SER A 358 -5.42 21.17 11.26
C SER A 358 -5.73 21.68 9.86
N ALA A 359 -5.87 20.78 8.88
CA ALA A 359 -6.26 21.15 7.51
C ALA A 359 -7.71 21.66 7.45
N PHE A 360 -8.63 21.04 8.19
CA PHE A 360 -10.04 21.46 8.25
C PHE A 360 -10.27 22.79 8.98
N SER A 361 -9.31 23.24 9.77
CA SER A 361 -9.42 24.49 10.54
C SER A 361 -9.03 25.73 9.72
N LYS A 362 -8.41 25.54 8.57
CA LYS A 362 -8.04 26.61 7.61
C LYS A 362 -9.22 26.91 6.70
#